data_794ba22ed55799bbb97f5e07406e7a4d
#
_entry.id   794ba22ed55799bbb97f5e07406e7a4d
#
_cell.length_a   1.000
_cell.length_b   1.000
_cell.length_c   1.000
_cell.angle_alpha   90.00
_cell.angle_beta   90.00
_cell.angle_gamma   90.00
#
_symmetry.space_group_name_H-M   'P 1'
#
loop_
_entity.id
_entity.type
_entity.pdbx_description
1 polymer ?
#
loop_
_entity_poly.entity_id
_entity_poly.type
_entity_poly.pdbx_seq_one_letter_code
_entity_poly.pdbx_strand_id
1 'polypeptide(L)'
;MVPGLGLPQYVRPTAAHIVASGLSCAVLDVPGFRSPAGLSCDPDVESVGRVVARWVTAQRLVGPCVLVGHSTGAQAALAAAVELQETMPGLALVMAGPTFTPKQRRLPRLAAAALTAYRRDSPAELAVVPTALGNAAGVWSLLRSGMRDATERRVRDLRVPLILTAGKADSLAPEGWLSRLADCAGTADLPTVRILPGSHNNPFTYPEELGGLVLEAEAEVV
;
A
#
# COMPACT_ATOMS: atom_id res chain seq x y z
N MET A 1 -1.96 -7.79 3.25
CA MET A 1 -1.90 -6.75 2.19
C MET A 1 -3.05 -5.76 2.35
N VAL A 2 -2.78 -4.47 2.26
CA VAL A 2 -3.74 -3.36 2.39
C VAL A 2 -3.93 -2.71 1.01
N PRO A 3 -5.13 -2.81 0.42
CA PRO A 3 -5.38 -2.35 -0.95
C PRO A 3 -5.53 -0.83 -1.04
N GLY A 4 -5.25 -0.27 -2.21
CA GLY A 4 -5.55 1.12 -2.53
C GLY A 4 -7.05 1.37 -2.64
N LEU A 5 -7.51 2.52 -2.16
CA LEU A 5 -8.92 2.95 -2.16
C LEU A 5 -9.92 1.93 -1.62
N GLY A 6 -9.46 0.98 -0.79
CA GLY A 6 -10.31 -0.11 -0.28
C GLY A 6 -10.77 -1.10 -1.35
N LEU A 7 -10.00 -1.30 -2.42
CA LEU A 7 -10.34 -2.15 -3.57
C LEU A 7 -9.41 -3.39 -3.61
N PRO A 8 -9.74 -4.49 -2.91
CA PRO A 8 -8.85 -5.65 -2.75
C PRO A 8 -8.53 -6.38 -4.05
N GLN A 9 -9.31 -6.18 -5.10
CA GLN A 9 -9.13 -6.85 -6.40
C GLN A 9 -7.75 -6.55 -7.01
N TYR A 10 -7.22 -5.35 -6.80
CA TYR A 10 -5.93 -4.93 -7.37
C TYR A 10 -4.72 -5.68 -6.81
N VAL A 11 -4.79 -6.20 -5.60
CA VAL A 11 -3.66 -6.88 -4.95
C VAL A 11 -3.80 -8.40 -4.90
N ARG A 12 -4.93 -8.96 -5.36
CA ARG A 12 -5.17 -10.41 -5.36
C ARG A 12 -4.18 -11.21 -6.19
N PRO A 13 -3.77 -10.79 -7.41
CA PRO A 13 -2.77 -11.54 -8.17
C PRO A 13 -1.44 -11.67 -7.44
N THR A 14 -0.94 -10.58 -6.84
CA THR A 14 0.27 -10.62 -6.00
C THR A 14 0.09 -11.53 -4.78
N ALA A 15 -1.06 -11.47 -4.10
CA ALA A 15 -1.34 -12.37 -2.98
C ALA A 15 -1.33 -13.85 -3.40
N ALA A 16 -1.88 -14.17 -4.57
CA ALA A 16 -1.83 -15.53 -5.11
C ALA A 16 -0.39 -15.98 -5.39
N HIS A 17 0.46 -15.12 -5.94
CA HIS A 17 1.87 -15.41 -6.17
C HIS A 17 2.61 -15.64 -4.85
N ILE A 18 2.41 -14.82 -3.83
CA ILE A 18 3.00 -14.97 -2.49
C ILE A 18 2.62 -16.33 -1.90
N VAL A 19 1.35 -16.72 -1.99
CA VAL A 19 0.87 -18.02 -1.50
C VAL A 19 1.50 -19.18 -2.27
N ALA A 20 1.61 -19.06 -3.60
CA ALA A 20 2.27 -20.06 -4.44
C ALA A 20 3.76 -20.22 -4.11
N SER A 21 4.39 -19.19 -3.55
CA SER A 21 5.78 -19.19 -3.08
C SER A 21 5.95 -19.75 -1.65
N GLY A 22 4.88 -20.24 -1.03
CA GLY A 22 4.91 -20.93 0.27
C GLY A 22 4.64 -20.06 1.49
N LEU A 23 4.40 -18.76 1.35
CA LEU A 23 4.02 -17.89 2.46
C LEU A 23 2.49 -17.80 2.63
N SER A 24 2.06 -17.57 3.86
CA SER A 24 0.66 -17.22 4.14
C SER A 24 0.41 -15.76 3.79
N CYS A 25 -0.69 -15.46 3.11
CA CYS A 25 -1.05 -14.10 2.73
C CYS A 25 -2.52 -13.78 3.02
N ALA A 26 -2.78 -12.65 3.66
CA ALA A 26 -4.11 -12.12 3.87
C ALA A 26 -4.28 -10.80 3.10
N VAL A 27 -5.34 -10.71 2.29
CA VAL A 27 -5.78 -9.46 1.67
C VAL A 27 -6.91 -8.89 2.51
N LEU A 28 -6.69 -7.73 3.12
CA LEU A 28 -7.67 -7.11 4.00
C LEU A 28 -8.69 -6.31 3.17
N ASP A 29 -9.96 -6.66 3.29
CA ASP A 29 -11.08 -5.86 2.78
C ASP A 29 -11.38 -4.77 3.80
N VAL A 30 -10.69 -3.63 3.66
CA VAL A 30 -10.75 -2.48 4.57
C VAL A 30 -10.78 -1.18 3.75
N PRO A 31 -11.67 -0.25 4.01
CA PRO A 31 -12.61 -0.12 5.13
C PRO A 31 -13.91 -0.95 5.03
N GLY A 32 -13.92 -2.03 4.27
CA GLY A 32 -15.03 -2.98 4.23
C GLY A 32 -16.23 -2.46 3.43
N PHE A 33 -15.99 -1.85 2.29
CA PHE A 33 -17.03 -1.33 1.42
C PHE A 33 -18.02 -2.41 0.99
N ARG A 34 -19.23 -2.42 1.59
CA ARG A 34 -20.33 -3.34 1.28
C ARG A 34 -20.00 -4.84 1.42
N SER A 35 -18.90 -5.19 2.06
CA SER A 35 -18.56 -6.58 2.34
C SER A 35 -18.97 -6.95 3.76
N PRO A 36 -19.85 -7.94 3.98
CA PRO A 36 -20.19 -8.42 5.31
C PRO A 36 -18.98 -8.99 6.08
N ALA A 37 -17.97 -9.45 5.36
CA ALA A 37 -16.72 -9.97 5.90
C ALA A 37 -15.62 -8.90 5.99
N GLY A 38 -15.88 -7.69 5.51
CA GLY A 38 -14.92 -6.59 5.50
C GLY A 38 -14.69 -6.01 6.89
N LEU A 39 -13.50 -5.46 7.10
CA LEU A 39 -13.13 -4.74 8.31
C LEU A 39 -13.68 -3.32 8.25
N SER A 40 -14.86 -3.12 8.81
CA SER A 40 -15.56 -1.82 8.76
C SER A 40 -14.87 -0.78 9.63
N CYS A 41 -14.58 0.38 9.04
CA CYS A 41 -14.11 1.57 9.74
C CYS A 41 -14.41 2.84 8.92
N ASP A 42 -14.13 4.01 9.49
CA ASP A 42 -14.17 5.25 8.74
C ASP A 42 -13.19 5.18 7.55
N PRO A 43 -13.59 5.64 6.36
CA PRO A 43 -12.75 5.59 5.16
C PRO A 43 -11.72 6.74 5.17
N ASP A 44 -10.76 6.63 6.08
CA ASP A 44 -9.60 7.50 6.18
C ASP A 44 -8.34 6.69 6.53
N VAL A 45 -7.15 7.26 6.23
CA VAL A 45 -5.86 6.59 6.38
C VAL A 45 -5.60 6.14 7.82
N GLU A 46 -5.93 6.98 8.81
CA GLU A 46 -5.69 6.68 10.23
C GLU A 46 -6.58 5.55 10.73
N SER A 47 -7.87 5.60 10.41
CA SER A 47 -8.84 4.59 10.82
C SER A 47 -8.54 3.24 10.18
N VAL A 48 -8.18 3.23 8.90
CA VAL A 48 -7.73 2.02 8.20
C VAL A 48 -6.45 1.49 8.84
N GLY A 49 -5.45 2.33 9.11
CA GLY A 49 -4.19 1.94 9.75
C GLY A 49 -4.42 1.28 11.12
N ARG A 50 -5.23 1.90 11.98
CA ARG A 50 -5.59 1.33 13.30
C ARG A 50 -6.31 -0.01 13.20
N VAL A 51 -7.23 -0.15 12.25
CA VAL A 51 -7.94 -1.44 12.07
C VAL A 51 -6.99 -2.52 11.56
N VAL A 52 -6.08 -2.18 10.64
CA VAL A 52 -5.02 -3.09 10.18
C VAL A 52 -4.15 -3.52 11.35
N ALA A 53 -3.66 -2.59 12.17
CA ALA A 53 -2.82 -2.91 13.33
C ALA A 53 -3.54 -3.82 14.33
N ARG A 54 -4.79 -3.51 14.68
CA ARG A 54 -5.61 -4.34 15.58
C ARG A 54 -5.85 -5.74 15.00
N TRP A 55 -6.12 -5.84 13.71
CA TRP A 55 -6.33 -7.12 13.05
C TRP A 55 -5.07 -7.96 13.12
N VAL A 56 -3.90 -7.38 12.78
CA VAL A 56 -2.60 -8.08 12.83
C VAL A 56 -2.31 -8.57 14.24
N THR A 57 -2.48 -7.71 15.26
CA THR A 57 -2.29 -8.09 16.69
C THR A 57 -3.20 -9.24 17.09
N ALA A 58 -4.46 -9.22 16.65
CA ALA A 58 -5.44 -10.26 16.95
C ALA A 58 -5.08 -11.63 16.36
N GLN A 59 -4.28 -11.69 15.29
CA GLN A 59 -3.83 -12.94 14.69
C GLN A 59 -2.81 -13.69 15.55
N ARG A 60 -2.16 -13.03 16.52
CA ARG A 60 -1.12 -13.60 17.38
C ARG A 60 -0.04 -14.33 16.56
N LEU A 61 0.43 -13.67 15.50
CA LEU A 61 1.42 -14.26 14.60
C LEU A 61 2.69 -14.61 15.35
N VAL A 62 3.24 -15.79 15.01
CA VAL A 62 4.56 -16.23 15.47
C VAL A 62 5.49 -16.22 14.26
N GLY A 63 6.56 -15.43 14.32
CA GLY A 63 7.52 -15.27 13.23
C GLY A 63 7.34 -13.95 12.46
N PRO A 64 8.03 -13.83 11.31
CA PRO A 64 8.08 -12.59 10.53
C PRO A 64 6.70 -12.20 9.97
N CYS A 65 6.51 -10.90 9.84
CA CYS A 65 5.31 -10.32 9.26
C CYS A 65 5.67 -9.20 8.29
N VAL A 66 5.25 -9.31 7.05
CA VAL A 66 5.42 -8.23 6.06
C VAL A 66 4.09 -7.54 5.84
N LEU A 67 4.00 -6.27 6.22
CA LEU A 67 2.89 -5.42 5.82
C LEU A 67 3.12 -4.93 4.38
N VAL A 68 2.16 -5.17 3.51
CA VAL A 68 2.20 -4.68 2.12
C VAL A 68 1.05 -3.72 1.91
N GLY A 69 1.35 -2.48 1.55
CA GLY A 69 0.34 -1.48 1.21
C GLY A 69 0.46 -1.01 -0.22
N HIS A 70 -0.67 -0.86 -0.92
CA HIS A 70 -0.71 -0.31 -2.27
C HIS A 70 -1.45 1.03 -2.31
N SER A 71 -0.88 2.04 -2.99
CA SER A 71 -1.53 3.35 -3.20
C SER A 71 -1.89 4.02 -1.86
N THR A 72 -3.15 4.40 -1.63
CA THR A 72 -3.63 4.88 -0.31
C THR A 72 -3.48 3.83 0.78
N GLY A 73 -3.51 2.54 0.43
CA GLY A 73 -3.21 1.45 1.35
C GLY A 73 -1.77 1.43 1.82
N ALA A 74 -0.82 1.98 1.05
CA ALA A 74 0.56 2.14 1.49
C ALA A 74 0.68 3.12 2.67
N GLN A 75 -0.09 4.21 2.64
CA GLN A 75 -0.14 5.16 3.76
C GLN A 75 -0.77 4.54 5.01
N ALA A 76 -1.85 3.77 4.84
CA ALA A 76 -2.49 3.07 5.94
C ALA A 76 -1.61 1.94 6.52
N ALA A 77 -0.89 1.20 5.67
CA ALA A 77 0.08 0.19 6.09
C ALA A 77 1.26 0.83 6.86
N LEU A 78 1.73 1.99 6.41
CA LEU A 78 2.74 2.76 7.16
C LEU A 78 2.22 3.19 8.54
N ALA A 79 0.98 3.68 8.64
CA ALA A 79 0.37 4.03 9.91
C ALA A 79 0.28 2.81 10.84
N ALA A 80 -0.13 1.65 10.31
CA ALA A 80 -0.17 0.40 11.06
C ALA A 80 1.23 -0.08 11.49
N ALA A 81 2.23 0.02 10.60
CA ALA A 81 3.60 -0.39 10.91
C ALA A 81 4.20 0.44 12.07
N VAL A 82 3.99 1.76 12.05
CA VAL A 82 4.42 2.64 13.14
C VAL A 82 3.73 2.28 14.48
N GLU A 83 2.48 1.85 14.47
CA GLU A 83 1.78 1.39 15.67
C GLU A 83 2.29 0.03 16.16
N LEU A 84 2.66 -0.88 15.25
CA LEU A 84 3.02 -2.27 15.57
C LEU A 84 4.49 -2.49 15.89
N GLN A 85 5.39 -1.65 15.42
CA GLN A 85 6.85 -1.88 15.43
C GLN A 85 7.44 -2.17 16.80
N GLU A 86 6.89 -1.58 17.88
CA GLU A 86 7.37 -1.81 19.24
C GLU A 86 6.90 -3.15 19.84
N THR A 87 5.85 -3.73 19.30
CA THR A 87 5.20 -4.94 19.84
C THR A 87 5.33 -6.16 18.95
N MET A 88 5.84 -5.99 17.72
CA MET A 88 5.97 -7.05 16.72
C MET A 88 7.41 -7.12 16.21
N PRO A 89 8.30 -7.85 16.87
CA PRO A 89 9.61 -8.15 16.32
C PRO A 89 9.46 -8.93 15.01
N GLY A 90 10.36 -8.69 14.05
CA GLY A 90 10.26 -9.32 12.72
C GLY A 90 9.18 -8.71 11.81
N LEU A 91 8.82 -7.45 12.05
CA LEU A 91 7.96 -6.67 11.15
C LEU A 91 8.78 -6.02 10.04
N ALA A 92 8.30 -6.09 8.79
CA ALA A 92 8.78 -5.29 7.66
C ALA A 92 7.62 -4.61 6.93
N LEU A 93 7.93 -3.56 6.16
CA LEU A 93 6.94 -2.82 5.38
C LEU A 93 7.35 -2.74 3.90
N VAL A 94 6.42 -3.11 3.01
CA VAL A 94 6.52 -2.86 1.57
C VAL A 94 5.45 -1.86 1.16
N MET A 95 5.88 -0.71 0.64
CA MET A 95 4.99 0.34 0.12
C MET A 95 5.03 0.34 -1.40
N ALA A 96 3.97 -0.18 -2.04
CA ALA A 96 3.82 -0.23 -3.48
C ALA A 96 3.01 0.98 -3.98
N GLY A 97 3.60 1.80 -4.84
CA GLY A 97 2.96 2.98 -5.39
C GLY A 97 2.45 3.98 -4.34
N PRO A 98 3.24 4.36 -3.30
CA PRO A 98 2.79 5.30 -2.28
C PRO A 98 2.42 6.64 -2.91
N THR A 99 1.14 7.01 -2.84
CA THR A 99 0.59 8.17 -3.54
C THR A 99 0.76 9.49 -2.79
N PHE A 100 0.32 10.55 -3.46
CA PHE A 100 0.22 11.94 -2.99
C PHE A 100 1.54 12.62 -2.66
N THR A 101 2.37 12.76 -3.71
CA THR A 101 3.45 13.75 -3.65
C THR A 101 2.89 15.11 -3.18
N PRO A 102 3.68 15.98 -2.56
CA PRO A 102 3.22 17.32 -2.15
C PRO A 102 2.51 18.11 -3.27
N LYS A 103 2.92 17.90 -4.54
CA LYS A 103 2.28 18.52 -5.69
C LYS A 103 0.89 17.96 -6.00
N GLN A 104 0.67 16.67 -5.74
CA GLN A 104 -0.59 15.95 -6.02
C GLN A 104 -1.63 16.11 -4.91
N ARG A 105 -1.33 16.77 -3.81
CA ARG A 105 -2.30 17.16 -2.78
C ARG A 105 -3.28 18.24 -3.26
N ARG A 106 -3.21 18.63 -4.56
CA ARG A 106 -4.16 19.48 -5.26
C ARG A 106 -4.89 18.68 -6.33
N LEU A 107 -6.23 18.67 -6.26
CA LEU A 107 -7.10 17.85 -7.13
C LEU A 107 -6.77 17.91 -8.63
N PRO A 108 -6.54 19.08 -9.26
CA PRO A 108 -6.23 19.11 -10.69
C PRO A 108 -4.93 18.37 -11.04
N ARG A 109 -3.92 18.46 -10.17
CA ARG A 109 -2.64 17.76 -10.37
C ARG A 109 -2.75 16.27 -10.14
N LEU A 110 -3.55 15.87 -9.14
CA LEU A 110 -3.86 14.47 -8.89
C LEU A 110 -4.60 13.86 -10.07
N ALA A 111 -5.62 14.54 -10.58
CA ALA A 111 -6.38 14.08 -11.74
C ALA A 111 -5.49 13.92 -12.99
N ALA A 112 -4.59 14.88 -13.26
CA ALA A 112 -3.65 14.78 -14.37
C ALA A 112 -2.68 13.61 -14.20
N ALA A 113 -2.15 13.39 -13.00
CA ALA A 113 -1.28 12.25 -12.69
C ALA A 113 -2.04 10.92 -12.85
N ALA A 114 -3.25 10.81 -12.30
CA ALA A 114 -4.08 9.62 -12.43
C ALA A 114 -4.39 9.29 -13.89
N LEU A 115 -4.81 10.29 -14.68
CA LEU A 115 -5.07 10.11 -16.10
C LEU A 115 -3.84 9.59 -16.87
N THR A 116 -2.65 10.06 -16.50
CA THR A 116 -1.39 9.65 -17.12
C THR A 116 -1.02 8.23 -16.73
N ALA A 117 -1.17 7.86 -15.45
CA ALA A 117 -0.92 6.51 -14.95
C ALA A 117 -1.86 5.49 -15.61
N TYR A 118 -3.17 5.70 -15.48
CA TYR A 118 -4.19 4.75 -15.94
C TYR A 118 -4.28 4.59 -17.46
N ARG A 119 -3.78 5.53 -18.27
CA ARG A 119 -3.65 5.34 -19.72
C ARG A 119 -2.64 4.26 -20.10
N ARG A 120 -1.75 3.89 -19.21
CA ARG A 120 -0.68 2.91 -19.41
C ARG A 120 -0.95 1.59 -18.72
N ASP A 121 -2.03 1.52 -17.96
CA ASP A 121 -2.46 0.33 -17.25
C ASP A 121 -3.32 -0.59 -18.12
N SER A 122 -3.53 -1.83 -17.69
CA SER A 122 -4.31 -2.80 -18.43
C SER A 122 -5.80 -2.47 -18.43
N PRO A 123 -6.52 -2.62 -19.55
CA PRO A 123 -7.98 -2.50 -19.57
C PRO A 123 -8.72 -3.45 -18.60
N ALA A 124 -8.10 -4.59 -18.24
CA ALA A 124 -8.65 -5.52 -17.24
C ALA A 124 -8.85 -4.88 -15.86
N GLU A 125 -8.10 -3.83 -15.56
CA GLU A 125 -8.21 -3.08 -14.31
C GLU A 125 -9.52 -2.28 -14.20
N LEU A 126 -10.19 -2.02 -15.31
CA LEU A 126 -11.51 -1.38 -15.32
C LEU A 126 -12.59 -2.23 -14.64
N ALA A 127 -12.35 -3.52 -14.41
CA ALA A 127 -13.27 -4.40 -13.69
C ALA A 127 -13.59 -3.95 -12.25
N VAL A 128 -12.74 -3.10 -11.64
CA VAL A 128 -13.01 -2.57 -10.28
C VAL A 128 -13.88 -1.30 -10.30
N VAL A 129 -14.06 -0.66 -11.44
CA VAL A 129 -14.84 0.59 -11.56
C VAL A 129 -16.25 0.47 -10.99
N PRO A 130 -17.03 -0.60 -11.23
CA PRO A 130 -18.35 -0.74 -10.61
C PRO A 130 -18.30 -0.74 -9.08
N THR A 131 -17.29 -1.39 -8.48
CA THR A 131 -17.11 -1.40 -7.01
C THR A 131 -16.78 -0.01 -6.49
N ALA A 132 -15.89 0.70 -7.17
CA ALA A 132 -15.51 2.06 -6.81
C ALA A 132 -16.70 3.02 -6.91
N LEU A 133 -17.48 2.96 -7.99
CA LEU A 133 -18.68 3.78 -8.17
C LEU A 133 -19.76 3.45 -7.12
N GLY A 134 -19.94 2.17 -6.82
CA GLY A 134 -20.88 1.73 -5.80
C GLY A 134 -20.56 2.24 -4.38
N ASN A 135 -19.31 2.67 -4.14
CA ASN A 135 -18.81 3.19 -2.86
C ASN A 135 -18.20 4.59 -3.00
N ALA A 136 -18.63 5.36 -3.97
CA ALA A 136 -18.00 6.62 -4.38
C ALA A 136 -17.73 7.59 -3.22
N ALA A 137 -18.66 7.71 -2.26
CA ALA A 137 -18.50 8.57 -1.10
C ALA A 137 -17.34 8.12 -0.19
N GLY A 138 -17.25 6.82 0.08
CA GLY A 138 -16.16 6.25 0.89
C GLY A 138 -14.81 6.31 0.18
N VAL A 139 -14.78 5.98 -1.11
CA VAL A 139 -13.59 6.12 -1.96
C VAL A 139 -13.10 7.56 -1.98
N TRP A 140 -14.02 8.51 -2.13
CA TRP A 140 -13.70 9.94 -2.09
C TRP A 140 -13.16 10.39 -0.73
N SER A 141 -13.77 9.92 0.37
CA SER A 141 -13.29 10.23 1.72
C SER A 141 -11.88 9.72 1.94
N LEU A 142 -11.60 8.46 1.56
CA LEU A 142 -10.28 7.85 1.68
C LEU A 142 -9.23 8.58 0.80
N LEU A 143 -9.60 8.93 -0.44
CA LEU A 143 -8.76 9.72 -1.33
C LEU A 143 -8.41 11.08 -0.70
N ARG A 144 -9.41 11.78 -0.18
CA ARG A 144 -9.23 13.08 0.47
C ARG A 144 -8.38 12.99 1.74
N SER A 145 -8.53 11.92 2.52
CA SER A 145 -7.69 11.63 3.69
C SER A 145 -6.24 11.42 3.26
N GLY A 146 -6.00 10.58 2.25
CA GLY A 146 -4.65 10.34 1.71
C GLY A 146 -3.98 11.61 1.19
N MET A 147 -4.72 12.52 0.55
CA MET A 147 -4.20 13.82 0.11
C MET A 147 -3.77 14.73 1.29
N ARG A 148 -4.34 14.56 2.45
CA ARG A 148 -4.01 15.33 3.67
C ARG A 148 -2.91 14.67 4.49
N ASP A 149 -2.73 13.37 4.35
CA ASP A 149 -1.69 12.62 5.03
C ASP A 149 -0.31 13.06 4.55
N ALA A 150 0.57 13.36 5.50
CA ALA A 150 1.95 13.76 5.21
C ALA A 150 2.87 12.54 5.34
N THR A 151 2.80 11.62 4.37
CA THR A 151 3.57 10.37 4.33
C THR A 151 5.06 10.59 4.62
N GLU A 152 5.65 11.67 4.09
CA GLU A 152 7.05 12.05 4.31
C GLU A 152 7.36 12.48 5.74
N ARG A 153 6.35 12.75 6.56
CA ARG A 153 6.52 13.00 7.99
C ARG A 153 6.40 11.70 8.77
N ARG A 154 5.38 10.91 8.47
CA ARG A 154 5.11 9.64 9.16
C ARG A 154 6.23 8.63 8.97
N VAL A 155 6.83 8.54 7.79
CA VAL A 155 7.93 7.60 7.53
C VAL A 155 9.17 7.87 8.39
N ARG A 156 9.32 9.05 8.99
CA ARG A 156 10.38 9.37 9.95
C ARG A 156 10.25 8.61 11.27
N ASP A 157 9.03 8.21 11.60
CA ASP A 157 8.73 7.48 12.83
C ASP A 157 8.86 5.97 12.66
N LEU A 158 9.04 5.49 11.41
CA LEU A 158 9.23 4.07 11.10
C LEU A 158 10.63 3.60 11.49
N ARG A 159 10.72 2.43 12.13
CA ARG A 159 11.98 1.82 12.59
C ARG A 159 12.24 0.43 12.00
N VAL A 160 11.26 -0.15 11.30
CA VAL A 160 11.36 -1.48 10.70
C VAL A 160 11.88 -1.39 9.26
N PRO A 161 12.44 -2.48 8.68
CA PRO A 161 12.86 -2.52 7.28
C PRO A 161 11.76 -2.03 6.34
N LEU A 162 12.16 -1.25 5.33
CA LEU A 162 11.25 -0.60 4.39
C LEU A 162 11.69 -0.83 2.94
N ILE A 163 10.79 -1.42 2.15
CA ILE A 163 10.91 -1.45 0.70
C ILE A 163 9.89 -0.47 0.09
N LEU A 164 10.40 0.44 -0.75
CA LEU A 164 9.62 1.39 -1.53
C LEU A 164 9.64 0.97 -3.00
N THR A 165 8.46 0.80 -3.60
CA THR A 165 8.39 0.41 -5.00
C THR A 165 7.28 1.12 -5.75
N ALA A 166 7.46 1.29 -7.06
CA ALA A 166 6.46 1.79 -7.99
C ALA A 166 6.75 1.30 -9.41
N GLY A 167 5.78 1.34 -10.29
CA GLY A 167 5.99 1.09 -11.71
C GLY A 167 6.79 2.22 -12.37
N LYS A 168 7.64 1.89 -13.34
CA LYS A 168 8.45 2.86 -14.12
C LYS A 168 7.61 3.97 -14.75
N ALA A 169 6.36 3.67 -15.10
CA ALA A 169 5.44 4.63 -15.70
C ALA A 169 4.42 5.21 -14.70
N ASP A 170 4.60 4.96 -13.40
CA ASP A 170 3.69 5.43 -12.36
C ASP A 170 3.86 6.94 -12.11
N SER A 171 2.94 7.73 -12.66
CA SER A 171 2.89 9.17 -12.44
C SER A 171 2.27 9.58 -11.09
N LEU A 172 1.62 8.65 -10.37
CA LEU A 172 1.10 8.89 -9.03
C LEU A 172 2.19 8.72 -7.96
N ALA A 173 3.14 7.80 -8.19
CA ALA A 173 4.28 7.55 -7.32
C ALA A 173 5.60 7.56 -8.12
N PRO A 174 6.03 8.71 -8.66
CA PRO A 174 7.25 8.79 -9.45
C PRO A 174 8.49 8.49 -8.61
N GLU A 175 9.54 7.96 -9.24
CA GLU A 175 10.81 7.54 -8.60
C GLU A 175 11.38 8.61 -7.64
N GLY A 176 11.42 9.88 -8.05
CA GLY A 176 11.90 10.96 -7.18
C GLY A 176 11.05 11.18 -5.92
N TRP A 177 9.82 10.66 -5.89
CA TRP A 177 9.02 10.65 -4.67
C TRP A 177 9.43 9.49 -3.75
N LEU A 178 9.69 8.31 -4.31
CA LEU A 178 10.20 7.17 -3.54
C LEU A 178 11.55 7.50 -2.91
N SER A 179 12.48 8.08 -3.69
CA SER A 179 13.79 8.53 -3.18
C SER A 179 13.62 9.53 -2.02
N ARG A 180 12.72 10.49 -2.16
CA ARG A 180 12.42 11.44 -1.08
C ARG A 180 11.84 10.77 0.18
N LEU A 181 10.99 9.76 0.03
CA LEU A 181 10.49 9.00 1.18
C LEU A 181 11.61 8.20 1.85
N ALA A 182 12.50 7.59 1.06
CA ALA A 182 13.68 6.90 1.56
C ALA A 182 14.59 7.84 2.36
N ASP A 183 14.88 9.03 1.83
CA ASP A 183 15.68 10.06 2.51
C ASP A 183 15.04 10.55 3.83
N CYS A 184 13.72 10.45 3.94
CA CYS A 184 12.98 10.85 5.13
C CYS A 184 12.82 9.74 6.15
N ALA A 185 13.03 8.48 5.78
CA ALA A 185 12.75 7.34 6.65
C ALA A 185 13.60 7.34 7.91
N GLY A 186 13.00 6.90 9.02
CA GLY A 186 13.68 6.80 10.30
C GLY A 186 14.23 5.39 10.59
N THR A 187 14.26 4.53 9.59
CA THR A 187 14.78 3.16 9.66
C THR A 187 16.28 3.13 9.95
N ALA A 188 16.76 2.08 10.63
CA ALA A 188 18.17 1.93 10.97
C ALA A 188 19.04 1.79 9.70
N ASP A 189 18.56 1.00 8.76
CA ASP A 189 19.17 0.81 7.44
C ASP A 189 18.47 1.68 6.38
N LEU A 190 19.19 2.00 5.30
CA LEU A 190 18.62 2.74 4.19
C LEU A 190 17.50 1.93 3.54
N PRO A 191 16.32 2.53 3.32
CA PRO A 191 15.23 1.84 2.63
C PRO A 191 15.63 1.37 1.23
N THR A 192 15.19 0.18 0.88
CA THR A 192 15.35 -0.35 -0.47
C THR A 192 14.36 0.32 -1.42
N VAL A 193 14.83 0.92 -2.51
CA VAL A 193 13.99 1.48 -3.57
C VAL A 193 14.09 0.61 -4.81
N ARG A 194 12.96 0.11 -5.32
CA ARG A 194 12.87 -0.74 -6.52
C ARG A 194 11.85 -0.18 -7.50
N ILE A 195 12.26 0.02 -8.74
CA ILE A 195 11.36 0.43 -9.82
C ILE A 195 11.00 -0.81 -10.63
N LEU A 196 9.73 -1.15 -10.63
CA LEU A 196 9.18 -2.30 -11.33
C LEU A 196 8.68 -1.94 -12.73
N PRO A 197 8.42 -2.90 -13.60
CA PRO A 197 7.69 -2.67 -14.84
C PRO A 197 6.28 -2.11 -14.59
N GLY A 198 5.66 -1.56 -15.65
CA GLY A 198 4.27 -1.10 -15.61
C GLY A 198 4.07 0.29 -15.03
N SER A 199 2.86 0.55 -14.57
CA SER A 199 2.39 1.82 -14.06
C SER A 199 1.89 1.67 -12.60
N HIS A 200 0.80 2.37 -12.24
CA HIS A 200 0.35 2.45 -10.85
C HIS A 200 -0.17 1.12 -10.29
N ASN A 201 -0.86 0.35 -11.11
CA ASN A 201 -1.45 -0.94 -10.70
C ASN A 201 -0.52 -2.14 -10.95
N ASN A 202 0.77 -1.96 -10.82
CA ASN A 202 1.72 -3.06 -10.95
C ASN A 202 1.48 -4.25 -10.01
N PRO A 203 0.84 -4.14 -8.82
CA PRO A 203 0.43 -5.31 -8.06
C PRO A 203 -0.55 -6.24 -8.80
N PHE A 204 -1.29 -5.71 -9.77
CA PHE A 204 -2.20 -6.47 -10.60
C PHE A 204 -1.52 -7.01 -11.86
N THR A 205 -0.72 -6.18 -12.53
CA THR A 205 -0.14 -6.48 -13.84
C THR A 205 1.22 -7.17 -13.78
N TYR A 206 1.95 -7.00 -12.69
CA TYR A 206 3.28 -7.57 -12.44
C TYR A 206 3.36 -8.19 -11.04
N PRO A 207 2.51 -9.19 -10.77
CA PRO A 207 2.35 -9.77 -9.44
C PRO A 207 3.59 -10.52 -8.96
N GLU A 208 4.38 -11.10 -9.87
CA GLU A 208 5.59 -11.86 -9.56
C GLU A 208 6.69 -10.93 -9.05
N GLU A 209 6.86 -9.79 -9.70
CA GLU A 209 7.87 -8.80 -9.33
C GLU A 209 7.59 -8.20 -7.95
N LEU A 210 6.33 -7.81 -7.67
CA LEU A 210 6.00 -7.31 -6.34
C LEU A 210 6.04 -8.43 -5.29
N GLY A 211 5.58 -9.64 -5.65
CA GLY A 211 5.68 -10.80 -4.77
C GLY A 211 7.12 -11.11 -4.39
N GLY A 212 8.05 -11.04 -5.34
CA GLY A 212 9.48 -11.20 -5.08
C GLY A 212 10.02 -10.21 -4.05
N LEU A 213 9.59 -8.93 -4.09
CA LEU A 213 9.97 -7.94 -3.07
C LEU A 213 9.38 -8.25 -1.69
N VAL A 214 8.22 -8.89 -1.63
CA VAL A 214 7.64 -9.31 -0.35
C VAL A 214 8.45 -10.47 0.25
N LEU A 215 8.93 -11.40 -0.58
CA LEU A 215 9.82 -12.48 -0.14
C LEU A 215 11.19 -11.92 0.30
N GLU A 216 11.72 -10.91 -0.42
CA GLU A 216 12.96 -10.19 -0.01
C GLU A 216 12.76 -9.56 1.38
N ALA A 217 11.68 -8.83 1.59
CA ALA A 217 11.38 -8.18 2.87
C ALA A 217 11.17 -9.19 4.01
N GLU A 218 10.59 -10.34 3.75
CA GLU A 218 10.42 -11.42 4.74
C GLU A 218 11.77 -11.99 5.15
N ALA A 219 12.65 -12.24 4.19
CA ALA A 219 13.98 -12.77 4.46
C ALA A 219 14.89 -11.80 5.27
N GLU A 220 14.63 -10.49 5.21
CA GLU A 220 15.36 -9.48 6.01
C GLU A 220 15.02 -9.53 7.51
N VAL A 221 13.90 -10.13 7.88
CA VAL A 221 13.37 -10.13 9.26
C VAL A 221 13.23 -11.52 9.89
N VAL A 222 13.66 -12.57 9.17
CA VAL A 222 13.82 -13.94 9.67
C VAL A 222 15.13 -14.02 10.44
#